data_656ea0816909a33cd7d0d48b6333bef5
#
_entry.id   656ea0816909a33cd7d0d48b6333bef5
#
_cell.length_a   1.000
_cell.length_b   1.000
_cell.length_c   1.000
_cell.angle_alpha   90.00
_cell.angle_beta   90.00
_cell.angle_gamma   90.00
#
_symmetry.space_group_name_H-M   'P 1'
#
loop_
_entity.id
_entity.type
_entity.pdbx_description
1 polymer ?
#
loop_
_entity_poly.entity_id
_entity_poly.type
_entity_poly.pdbx_seq_one_letter_code
_entity_poly.pdbx_strand_id
1 'polypeptide(L)'
;MSAYEDLTKAGVSTRKAAALTGIPRSSATRKTTPTPFLGVPAERVVANKLSPAEKARVLAVLNSEEFMDTTPLQVYAALLERGVYLCSVSTMYRILREHDQVRERRRQARHPARKVPELVATGPGQVYTWDITKLPGPAKGIYYDAYVMIDIFSRYIVGAYVHPREAGPLAEEMMKEIFGIHGIPQVVHADRGTAMTSKSVAQLLEDLQVTRSHSRPKVSNDNPYSEAWFKTAKYAPTYPQRFGSLADARMWLADFVEFYNHHHHHVGIGLHTPADVHFGHAHEVTYTRNQTLAAARAANPERFSTDREPKVLQLPEAAWINRPKNNDETEENDSITKTVETEEQPAA
;
A
#
# COMPACT_ATOMS: atom_id res chain seq x y z
N MET A 1 22.47 -13.34 37.46
CA MET A 1 21.94 -14.48 38.24
C MET A 1 22.80 -14.78 39.45
N SER A 2 24.13 -14.88 39.33
CA SER A 2 25.02 -15.12 40.50
C SER A 2 24.79 -14.14 41.65
N ALA A 3 24.76 -12.84 41.38
CA ALA A 3 24.52 -11.81 42.41
C ALA A 3 23.16 -11.97 43.13
N TYR A 4 22.12 -12.43 42.48
CA TYR A 4 20.82 -12.72 43.11
C TYR A 4 20.91 -13.92 44.05
N GLU A 5 21.60 -14.98 43.61
CA GLU A 5 21.80 -16.20 44.37
C GLU A 5 22.69 -15.96 45.60
N ASP A 6 23.74 -15.17 45.44
CA ASP A 6 24.66 -14.80 46.52
C ASP A 6 23.94 -13.98 47.59
N LEU A 7 23.10 -13.01 47.20
CA LEU A 7 22.29 -12.22 48.12
C LEU A 7 21.26 -13.09 48.90
N THR A 8 20.64 -14.04 48.21
CA THR A 8 19.65 -14.93 48.85
C THR A 8 20.33 -15.96 49.76
N LYS A 9 21.48 -16.47 49.44
CA LYS A 9 22.32 -17.32 50.32
C LYS A 9 22.81 -16.56 51.55
N ALA A 10 23.09 -15.26 51.42
CA ALA A 10 23.41 -14.36 52.54
C ALA A 10 22.25 -13.95 53.41
N GLY A 11 21.06 -14.54 53.22
CA GLY A 11 19.85 -14.29 54.04
C GLY A 11 19.02 -13.05 53.65
N VAL A 12 19.32 -12.41 52.52
CA VAL A 12 18.56 -11.31 51.96
C VAL A 12 17.26 -11.84 51.40
N SER A 13 16.09 -11.24 51.76
CA SER A 13 14.80 -11.70 51.25
C SER A 13 14.76 -11.65 49.70
N THR A 14 14.10 -12.61 49.07
CA THR A 14 13.97 -12.73 47.61
C THR A 14 13.40 -11.46 46.94
N ARG A 15 12.53 -10.71 47.66
CA ARG A 15 12.01 -9.43 47.17
C ARG A 15 13.08 -8.35 47.15
N LYS A 16 13.93 -8.26 48.17
CA LYS A 16 14.99 -7.27 48.27
C LYS A 16 16.16 -7.62 47.32
N ALA A 17 16.49 -8.91 47.18
CA ALA A 17 17.48 -9.37 46.22
C ALA A 17 17.04 -9.08 44.76
N ALA A 18 15.76 -9.27 44.44
CA ALA A 18 15.21 -8.91 43.13
C ALA A 18 15.30 -7.40 42.83
N ALA A 19 14.95 -6.57 43.84
CA ALA A 19 15.06 -5.12 43.69
C ALA A 19 16.50 -4.63 43.51
N LEU A 20 17.45 -5.23 44.21
CA LEU A 20 18.88 -4.84 44.15
C LEU A 20 19.57 -5.31 42.85
N THR A 21 19.11 -6.42 42.26
CA THR A 21 19.73 -7.00 41.08
C THR A 21 18.97 -6.68 39.79
N GLY A 22 17.81 -6.05 39.84
CA GLY A 22 16.94 -5.79 38.69
C GLY A 22 16.31 -7.05 38.06
N ILE A 23 16.48 -8.23 38.70
CA ILE A 23 15.98 -9.50 38.17
C ILE A 23 14.57 -9.78 38.71
N PRO A 24 13.52 -9.93 37.87
CA PRO A 24 12.19 -10.27 38.33
C PRO A 24 12.18 -11.57 39.13
N ARG A 25 11.47 -11.58 40.30
CA ARG A 25 11.36 -12.76 41.17
C ARG A 25 10.91 -14.01 40.43
N SER A 26 9.94 -13.87 39.53
CA SER A 26 9.45 -14.99 38.69
C SER A 26 10.53 -15.62 37.82
N SER A 27 11.45 -14.81 37.30
CA SER A 27 12.58 -15.28 36.49
C SER A 27 13.63 -15.97 37.33
N ALA A 28 13.92 -15.44 38.52
CA ALA A 28 14.87 -16.04 39.47
C ALA A 28 14.37 -17.39 39.99
N THR A 29 13.09 -17.47 40.44
CA THR A 29 12.48 -18.73 40.94
C THR A 29 12.39 -19.79 39.85
N ARG A 30 12.11 -19.41 38.57
CA ARG A 30 12.02 -20.37 37.46
C ARG A 30 13.38 -21.01 37.12
N LYS A 31 14.50 -20.31 37.36
CA LYS A 31 15.85 -20.85 37.12
C LYS A 31 16.37 -21.67 38.29
N THR A 32 15.97 -21.34 39.53
CA THR A 32 16.43 -22.06 40.75
C THR A 32 15.62 -23.36 40.97
N THR A 33 14.45 -23.49 40.38
CA THR A 33 13.66 -24.73 40.46
C THR A 33 13.43 -25.22 39.01
N PRO A 34 14.35 -25.99 38.41
CA PRO A 34 14.11 -26.63 37.13
C PRO A 34 12.92 -27.57 37.31
N THR A 35 11.80 -27.25 36.65
CA THR A 35 10.69 -28.23 36.57
C THR A 35 11.24 -29.43 35.79
N PRO A 36 11.26 -30.65 36.35
CA PRO A 36 11.68 -31.83 35.59
C PRO A 36 10.80 -31.88 34.34
N PHE A 37 11.40 -32.04 33.16
CA PHE A 37 10.68 -32.35 31.93
C PHE A 37 10.08 -33.75 32.08
N LEU A 38 8.93 -33.81 32.75
CA LEU A 38 8.05 -34.97 32.79
C LEU A 38 7.42 -35.04 31.41
N GLY A 39 7.98 -35.83 30.51
CA GLY A 39 7.45 -36.20 29.19
C GLY A 39 6.20 -35.50 28.66
N VAL A 40 5.79 -35.72 27.46
CA VAL A 40 4.54 -35.19 26.90
C VAL A 40 3.42 -35.37 27.95
N PRO A 41 2.78 -34.32 28.47
CA PRO A 41 1.73 -34.48 29.48
C PRO A 41 0.70 -35.43 28.91
N ALA A 42 0.38 -36.51 29.65
CA ALA A 42 -0.72 -37.40 29.30
C ALA A 42 -1.93 -36.51 29.02
N GLU A 43 -2.63 -36.75 27.93
CA GLU A 43 -3.77 -35.95 27.47
C GLU A 43 -4.73 -35.75 28.64
N ARG A 44 -4.81 -34.52 29.16
CA ARG A 44 -5.59 -34.22 30.36
C ARG A 44 -7.05 -34.43 30.01
N VAL A 45 -7.64 -35.53 30.44
CA VAL A 45 -9.06 -35.79 30.28
C VAL A 45 -9.82 -34.75 31.12
N VAL A 46 -10.40 -33.77 30.46
CA VAL A 46 -11.23 -32.73 31.09
C VAL A 46 -12.66 -33.29 31.12
N ALA A 47 -13.22 -33.53 32.33
CA ALA A 47 -14.51 -34.21 32.52
C ALA A 47 -15.69 -33.53 31.77
N ASN A 48 -15.60 -32.21 31.49
CA ASN A 48 -16.63 -31.46 30.76
C ASN A 48 -16.28 -31.20 29.28
N LYS A 49 -15.29 -31.91 28.71
CA LYS A 49 -14.95 -31.84 27.30
C LYS A 49 -15.95 -32.63 26.47
N LEU A 50 -16.58 -32.01 25.47
CA LEU A 50 -17.44 -32.70 24.54
C LEU A 50 -16.66 -33.80 23.81
N SER A 51 -17.28 -34.97 23.72
CA SER A 51 -16.78 -36.09 22.91
C SER A 51 -16.76 -35.73 21.41
N PRO A 52 -15.98 -36.41 20.57
CA PRO A 52 -16.01 -36.22 19.14
C PRO A 52 -17.41 -36.35 18.52
N ALA A 53 -18.20 -37.28 19.00
CA ALA A 53 -19.59 -37.54 18.55
C ALA A 53 -20.51 -36.34 18.89
N GLU A 54 -20.38 -35.78 20.10
CA GLU A 54 -21.15 -34.60 20.51
C GLU A 54 -20.75 -33.36 19.69
N LYS A 55 -19.46 -33.16 19.44
CA LYS A 55 -18.99 -32.07 18.56
C LYS A 55 -19.55 -32.22 17.13
N ALA A 56 -19.52 -33.44 16.57
CA ALA A 56 -20.09 -33.72 15.25
C ALA A 56 -21.59 -33.41 15.20
N ARG A 57 -22.33 -33.77 16.28
CA ARG A 57 -23.76 -33.45 16.39
C ARG A 57 -24.02 -31.96 16.43
N VAL A 58 -23.26 -31.23 17.22
CA VAL A 58 -23.35 -29.73 17.26
C VAL A 58 -23.09 -29.12 15.90
N LEU A 59 -22.06 -29.60 15.19
CA LEU A 59 -21.71 -29.12 13.86
C LEU A 59 -22.80 -29.45 12.83
N ALA A 60 -23.36 -30.66 12.87
CA ALA A 60 -24.45 -31.07 11.98
C ALA A 60 -25.70 -30.20 12.17
N VAL A 61 -26.07 -29.89 13.41
CA VAL A 61 -27.20 -29.01 13.71
C VAL A 61 -26.92 -27.59 13.21
N LEU A 62 -25.74 -27.07 13.47
CA LEU A 62 -25.37 -25.73 13.00
C LEU A 62 -25.35 -25.61 11.45
N ASN A 63 -25.08 -26.70 10.74
CA ASN A 63 -25.02 -26.77 9.28
C ASN A 63 -26.31 -27.32 8.64
N SER A 64 -27.36 -27.58 9.42
CA SER A 64 -28.65 -28.01 8.87
C SER A 64 -29.27 -26.92 7.98
N GLU A 65 -30.15 -27.31 7.06
CA GLU A 65 -30.87 -26.33 6.20
C GLU A 65 -31.64 -25.30 7.01
N GLU A 66 -32.13 -25.68 8.18
CA GLU A 66 -32.86 -24.78 9.08
C GLU A 66 -31.97 -23.72 9.71
N PHE A 67 -30.71 -24.05 10.05
CA PHE A 67 -29.86 -23.17 10.85
C PHE A 67 -28.61 -22.66 10.12
N MET A 68 -28.37 -23.05 8.88
CA MET A 68 -27.17 -22.69 8.14
C MET A 68 -27.01 -21.17 7.94
N ASP A 69 -28.11 -20.41 7.92
CA ASP A 69 -28.13 -18.96 7.73
C ASP A 69 -28.34 -18.18 9.04
N THR A 70 -28.37 -18.89 10.19
CA THR A 70 -28.60 -18.29 11.50
C THR A 70 -27.33 -18.20 12.32
N THR A 71 -27.26 -17.23 13.24
CA THR A 71 -26.11 -17.10 14.14
C THR A 71 -26.15 -18.18 15.22
N PRO A 72 -25.00 -18.67 15.74
CA PRO A 72 -24.97 -19.61 16.85
C PRO A 72 -25.79 -19.21 18.07
N LEU A 73 -25.91 -17.90 18.35
CA LEU A 73 -26.74 -17.39 19.41
C LEU A 73 -28.24 -17.62 19.15
N GLN A 74 -28.68 -17.40 17.92
CA GLN A 74 -30.08 -17.65 17.52
C GLN A 74 -30.41 -19.15 17.51
N VAL A 75 -29.46 -19.98 17.01
CA VAL A 75 -29.59 -21.44 17.08
C VAL A 75 -29.71 -21.92 18.51
N TYR A 76 -28.87 -21.40 19.40
CA TYR A 76 -28.94 -21.72 20.84
C TYR A 76 -30.32 -21.41 21.42
N ALA A 77 -30.85 -20.20 21.15
CA ALA A 77 -32.18 -19.81 21.64
C ALA A 77 -33.28 -20.73 21.10
N ALA A 78 -33.29 -20.99 19.78
CA ALA A 78 -34.29 -21.86 19.14
C ALA A 78 -34.25 -23.32 19.70
N LEU A 79 -33.06 -23.82 19.98
CA LEU A 79 -32.92 -25.18 20.56
C LEU A 79 -33.41 -25.19 22.02
N LEU A 80 -33.15 -24.16 22.81
CA LEU A 80 -33.66 -24.05 24.18
C LEU A 80 -35.17 -23.99 24.23
N GLU A 81 -35.83 -23.28 23.32
CA GLU A 81 -37.28 -23.22 23.19
C GLU A 81 -37.89 -24.60 22.87
N ARG A 82 -37.12 -25.48 22.22
CA ARG A 82 -37.50 -26.86 21.92
C ARG A 82 -37.10 -27.85 23.04
N GLY A 83 -36.59 -27.35 24.16
CA GLY A 83 -36.12 -28.16 25.28
C GLY A 83 -34.81 -28.91 24.99
N VAL A 84 -34.03 -28.50 24.00
CA VAL A 84 -32.78 -29.14 23.60
C VAL A 84 -31.60 -28.28 24.00
N TYR A 85 -30.69 -28.78 24.83
CA TYR A 85 -29.41 -28.18 25.14
C TYR A 85 -28.27 -29.01 24.58
N LEU A 86 -27.46 -28.47 23.70
CA LEU A 86 -26.29 -29.14 23.14
C LEU A 86 -24.98 -28.70 23.82
N CYS A 87 -24.74 -27.41 23.87
CA CYS A 87 -23.55 -26.81 24.50
C CYS A 87 -23.72 -25.30 24.59
N SER A 88 -22.79 -24.61 25.27
CA SER A 88 -22.80 -23.13 25.34
C SER A 88 -22.52 -22.51 23.95
N VAL A 89 -23.01 -21.26 23.75
CA VAL A 89 -22.76 -20.46 22.54
C VAL A 89 -21.25 -20.32 22.26
N SER A 90 -20.43 -20.13 23.31
CA SER A 90 -18.98 -20.06 23.19
C SER A 90 -18.37 -21.35 22.64
N THR A 91 -18.94 -22.50 23.02
CA THR A 91 -18.52 -23.81 22.51
C THR A 91 -18.94 -24.00 21.04
N MET A 92 -20.12 -23.54 20.63
CA MET A 92 -20.55 -23.53 19.23
C MET A 92 -19.59 -22.75 18.35
N TYR A 93 -19.22 -21.51 18.79
CA TYR A 93 -18.23 -20.71 18.06
C TYR A 93 -16.85 -21.37 18.01
N ARG A 94 -16.43 -22.08 19.07
CA ARG A 94 -15.15 -22.79 19.09
C ARG A 94 -15.15 -23.94 18.09
N ILE A 95 -16.23 -24.75 18.04
CA ILE A 95 -16.39 -25.85 17.06
C ILE A 95 -16.39 -25.28 15.63
N LEU A 96 -17.13 -24.22 15.35
CA LEU A 96 -17.11 -23.57 14.03
C LEU A 96 -15.71 -23.07 13.65
N ARG A 97 -14.91 -22.58 14.61
CA ARG A 97 -13.54 -22.14 14.38
C ARG A 97 -12.61 -23.32 14.09
N GLU A 98 -12.77 -24.45 14.80
CA GLU A 98 -12.03 -25.70 14.52
C GLU A 98 -12.27 -26.21 13.07
N HIS A 99 -13.38 -25.82 12.44
CA HIS A 99 -13.78 -26.19 11.07
C HIS A 99 -13.73 -25.02 10.07
N ASP A 100 -13.06 -23.91 10.38
CA ASP A 100 -12.96 -22.69 9.55
C ASP A 100 -14.32 -22.10 9.12
N GLN A 101 -15.39 -22.34 9.90
CA GLN A 101 -16.76 -21.91 9.61
C GLN A 101 -17.22 -20.69 10.42
N VAL A 102 -16.34 -19.96 11.07
CA VAL A 102 -16.68 -18.73 11.84
C VAL A 102 -16.94 -17.54 10.94
N ARG A 103 -16.60 -17.62 9.67
CA ARG A 103 -16.90 -16.57 8.67
C ARG A 103 -18.41 -16.47 8.46
N GLU A 104 -18.85 -15.30 8.00
CA GLU A 104 -20.26 -15.02 7.77
C GLU A 104 -20.93 -16.16 6.99
N ARG A 105 -21.90 -16.82 7.63
CA ARG A 105 -22.57 -18.01 7.10
C ARG A 105 -23.71 -17.67 6.15
N ARG A 106 -24.13 -16.39 6.10
CA ARG A 106 -25.12 -15.91 5.15
C ARG A 106 -24.58 -16.02 3.74
N ARG A 107 -25.44 -16.34 2.77
CA ARG A 107 -25.18 -16.26 1.33
C ARG A 107 -24.93 -14.82 0.87
N GLN A 108 -24.00 -14.13 1.50
CA GLN A 108 -23.42 -12.94 0.89
C GLN A 108 -22.49 -13.44 -0.20
N ALA A 109 -22.72 -12.98 -1.42
CA ALA A 109 -21.86 -13.29 -2.54
C ALA A 109 -20.40 -13.05 -2.10
N ARG A 110 -19.63 -14.12 -1.96
CA ARG A 110 -18.18 -13.99 -1.75
C ARG A 110 -17.68 -13.28 -2.98
N HIS A 111 -17.39 -12.00 -2.85
CA HIS A 111 -16.64 -11.36 -3.90
C HIS A 111 -15.31 -12.11 -3.99
N PRO A 112 -14.99 -12.69 -5.15
CA PRO A 112 -13.69 -13.36 -5.34
C PRO A 112 -12.61 -12.36 -4.93
N ALA A 113 -11.55 -12.86 -4.30
CA ALA A 113 -10.40 -12.04 -3.95
C ALA A 113 -9.98 -11.27 -5.22
N ARG A 114 -10.12 -9.94 -5.20
CA ARG A 114 -9.86 -9.13 -6.39
C ARG A 114 -8.37 -9.20 -6.68
N LYS A 115 -8.06 -9.60 -7.91
CA LYS A 115 -6.69 -9.67 -8.39
C LYS A 115 -6.05 -8.27 -8.24
N VAL A 116 -4.87 -8.22 -7.66
CA VAL A 116 -4.07 -6.99 -7.59
C VAL A 116 -3.77 -6.56 -9.02
N PRO A 117 -4.03 -5.31 -9.42
CA PRO A 117 -3.63 -4.85 -10.75
C PRO A 117 -2.09 -4.74 -10.78
N GLU A 118 -1.44 -5.65 -11.46
CA GLU A 118 0.00 -5.65 -11.69
C GLU A 118 0.23 -5.11 -13.10
N LEU A 119 0.77 -3.89 -13.19
CA LEU A 119 1.06 -3.25 -14.46
C LEU A 119 2.53 -2.90 -14.54
N VAL A 120 3.10 -3.07 -15.72
CA VAL A 120 4.49 -2.74 -16.03
C VAL A 120 4.56 -1.91 -17.31
N ALA A 121 5.39 -0.87 -17.27
CA ALA A 121 5.80 -0.12 -18.47
C ALA A 121 7.32 -0.15 -18.56
N THR A 122 7.84 -0.54 -19.72
CA THR A 122 9.28 -0.58 -20.06
C THR A 122 9.67 0.56 -20.99
N GLY A 123 8.73 1.40 -21.38
CA GLY A 123 8.92 2.57 -22.21
C GLY A 123 7.74 3.53 -22.14
N PRO A 124 7.91 4.77 -22.65
CA PRO A 124 6.84 5.75 -22.74
C PRO A 124 5.68 5.27 -23.61
N GLY A 125 4.47 5.77 -23.33
CA GLY A 125 3.28 5.51 -24.13
C GLY A 125 2.63 4.14 -23.91
N GLN A 126 3.16 3.28 -23.05
CA GLN A 126 2.61 1.94 -22.82
C GLN A 126 1.45 1.94 -21.81
N VAL A 127 1.63 2.60 -20.69
CA VAL A 127 0.65 2.62 -19.61
C VAL A 127 0.43 4.04 -19.13
N TYR A 128 -0.80 4.53 -19.26
CA TYR A 128 -1.22 5.79 -18.69
C TYR A 128 -2.06 5.54 -17.43
N THR A 129 -1.82 6.35 -16.43
CA THR A 129 -2.71 6.46 -15.27
C THR A 129 -3.37 7.82 -15.26
N TRP A 130 -4.61 7.89 -14.79
CA TRP A 130 -5.29 9.16 -14.67
C TRP A 130 -6.15 9.24 -13.40
N ASP A 131 -6.38 10.45 -12.96
CA ASP A 131 -7.17 10.73 -11.77
C ASP A 131 -7.71 12.15 -11.79
N ILE A 132 -8.71 12.41 -10.95
CA ILE A 132 -9.36 13.71 -10.81
C ILE A 132 -9.16 14.23 -9.41
N THR A 133 -8.64 15.46 -9.30
CA THR A 133 -8.52 16.12 -8.00
C THR A 133 -9.31 17.41 -7.94
N LYS A 134 -9.79 17.75 -6.75
CA LYS A 134 -10.50 19.01 -6.51
C LYS A 134 -9.54 20.17 -6.25
N LEU A 135 -9.72 21.25 -6.98
CA LEU A 135 -9.06 22.53 -6.78
C LEU A 135 -10.04 23.49 -6.07
N PRO A 136 -9.63 24.15 -4.97
CA PRO A 136 -10.50 25.05 -4.23
C PRO A 136 -10.82 26.33 -5.04
N GLY A 137 -12.09 26.56 -5.30
CA GLY A 137 -12.56 27.76 -6.01
C GLY A 137 -12.64 29.01 -5.12
N PRO A 138 -13.24 30.12 -5.61
CA PRO A 138 -13.18 31.44 -4.98
C PRO A 138 -13.84 31.49 -3.61
N ALA A 139 -14.84 30.67 -3.35
CA ALA A 139 -15.54 30.62 -2.08
C ALA A 139 -15.58 29.19 -1.49
N LYS A 140 -15.81 29.07 -0.19
CA LYS A 140 -15.96 27.80 0.49
C LYS A 140 -17.14 27.03 -0.12
N GLY A 141 -16.88 25.75 -0.49
CA GLY A 141 -17.88 24.89 -1.12
C GLY A 141 -17.82 24.90 -2.65
N ILE A 142 -17.11 25.85 -3.27
CA ILE A 142 -16.89 25.88 -4.72
C ILE A 142 -15.57 25.16 -5.01
N TYR A 143 -15.59 24.20 -5.93
CA TYR A 143 -14.43 23.43 -6.38
C TYR A 143 -14.46 23.30 -7.90
N TYR A 144 -13.28 23.19 -8.47
CA TYR A 144 -13.07 22.79 -9.86
C TYR A 144 -12.44 21.40 -9.88
N ASP A 145 -12.72 20.61 -10.88
CA ASP A 145 -12.20 19.27 -11.04
C ASP A 145 -11.06 19.28 -12.07
N ALA A 146 -9.85 18.97 -11.59
CA ALA A 146 -8.67 18.86 -12.44
C ALA A 146 -8.47 17.37 -12.83
N TYR A 147 -8.57 17.11 -14.11
CA TYR A 147 -8.33 15.82 -14.75
C TYR A 147 -6.87 15.78 -15.17
N VAL A 148 -6.14 14.77 -14.77
CA VAL A 148 -4.73 14.63 -15.10
C VAL A 148 -4.42 13.22 -15.53
N MET A 149 -3.74 13.07 -16.67
CA MET A 149 -3.26 11.79 -17.19
C MET A 149 -1.73 11.80 -17.26
N ILE A 150 -1.12 10.74 -16.77
CA ILE A 150 0.33 10.60 -16.56
C ILE A 150 0.81 9.31 -17.24
N ASP A 151 1.88 9.40 -18.01
CA ASP A 151 2.65 8.23 -18.43
C ASP A 151 3.45 7.69 -17.24
N ILE A 152 3.23 6.43 -16.86
CA ILE A 152 3.86 5.88 -15.65
C ILE A 152 5.36 5.65 -15.81
N PHE A 153 5.88 5.47 -17.03
CA PHE A 153 7.30 5.27 -17.27
C PHE A 153 8.08 6.58 -17.18
N SER A 154 7.69 7.56 -17.99
CA SER A 154 8.36 8.85 -18.08
C SER A 154 7.96 9.84 -16.97
N ARG A 155 6.84 9.63 -16.29
CA ARG A 155 6.19 10.61 -15.40
C ARG A 155 5.63 11.83 -16.14
N TYR A 156 5.70 11.86 -17.45
CA TYR A 156 5.21 12.96 -18.28
C TYR A 156 3.69 13.10 -18.16
N ILE A 157 3.23 14.33 -17.94
CA ILE A 157 1.80 14.65 -17.97
C ILE A 157 1.41 14.76 -19.43
N VAL A 158 0.73 13.73 -19.93
CA VAL A 158 0.24 13.69 -21.32
C VAL A 158 -1.01 14.53 -21.54
N GLY A 159 -1.70 14.90 -20.45
CA GLY A 159 -2.82 15.84 -20.51
C GLY A 159 -3.30 16.25 -19.13
N ALA A 160 -3.72 17.52 -19.02
CA ALA A 160 -4.26 18.10 -17.80
C ALA A 160 -5.32 19.16 -18.12
N TYR A 161 -6.53 18.98 -17.60
CA TYR A 161 -7.68 19.83 -17.91
C TYR A 161 -8.43 20.21 -16.65
N VAL A 162 -8.98 21.41 -16.58
CA VAL A 162 -9.83 21.85 -15.45
C VAL A 162 -11.24 22.10 -15.92
N HIS A 163 -12.19 21.47 -15.26
CA HIS A 163 -13.61 21.59 -15.53
C HIS A 163 -14.38 22.01 -14.27
N PRO A 164 -15.57 22.63 -14.42
CA PRO A 164 -16.37 23.03 -13.27
C PRO A 164 -17.03 21.86 -12.55
N ARG A 165 -17.03 20.67 -13.14
CA ARG A 165 -17.61 19.45 -12.57
C ARG A 165 -17.01 18.18 -13.17
N GLU A 166 -17.07 17.09 -12.43
CA GLU A 166 -16.77 15.76 -12.92
C GLU A 166 -17.86 15.22 -13.85
N ALA A 167 -17.47 14.73 -15.04
CA ALA A 167 -18.37 14.09 -16.00
C ALA A 167 -17.63 13.13 -16.93
N GLY A 168 -18.27 11.98 -17.23
CA GLY A 168 -17.72 10.98 -18.16
C GLY A 168 -17.43 11.50 -19.58
N PRO A 169 -18.34 12.27 -20.22
CA PRO A 169 -18.06 12.85 -21.53
C PRO A 169 -16.83 13.76 -21.58
N LEU A 170 -16.54 14.51 -20.50
CA LEU A 170 -15.33 15.34 -20.42
C LEU A 170 -14.06 14.48 -20.35
N ALA A 171 -14.12 13.36 -19.63
CA ALA A 171 -13.03 12.40 -19.60
C ALA A 171 -12.80 11.74 -20.95
N GLU A 172 -13.86 11.39 -21.66
CA GLU A 172 -13.80 10.85 -23.02
C GLU A 172 -13.16 11.83 -23.99
N GLU A 173 -13.58 13.09 -23.98
CA GLU A 173 -13.01 14.17 -24.82
C GLU A 173 -11.53 14.36 -24.54
N MET A 174 -11.14 14.46 -23.27
CA MET A 174 -9.75 14.53 -22.83
C MET A 174 -8.92 13.34 -23.39
N MET A 175 -9.43 12.12 -23.27
CA MET A 175 -8.71 10.93 -23.77
C MET A 175 -8.53 10.96 -25.27
N LYS A 176 -9.56 11.33 -26.03
CA LYS A 176 -9.47 11.45 -27.49
C LYS A 176 -8.40 12.44 -27.92
N GLU A 177 -8.32 13.58 -27.26
CA GLU A 177 -7.31 14.62 -27.52
C GLU A 177 -5.90 14.11 -27.19
N ILE A 178 -5.72 13.53 -25.98
CA ILE A 178 -4.43 12.99 -25.53
C ILE A 178 -3.95 11.88 -26.49
N PHE A 179 -4.82 10.94 -26.85
CA PHE A 179 -4.44 9.84 -27.72
C PHE A 179 -4.16 10.30 -29.15
N GLY A 180 -4.80 11.39 -29.60
CA GLY A 180 -4.48 12.02 -30.89
C GLY A 180 -3.10 12.67 -30.93
N ILE A 181 -2.59 13.17 -29.80
CA ILE A 181 -1.29 13.87 -29.68
C ILE A 181 -0.17 12.89 -29.32
N HIS A 182 -0.38 12.05 -28.31
CA HIS A 182 0.67 11.20 -27.70
C HIS A 182 0.61 9.73 -28.11
N GLY A 183 -0.40 9.35 -28.90
CA GLY A 183 -0.63 7.95 -29.29
C GLY A 183 -1.50 7.20 -28.29
N ILE A 184 -2.03 6.06 -28.76
CA ILE A 184 -2.93 5.20 -27.99
C ILE A 184 -2.10 4.29 -27.10
N PRO A 185 -2.31 4.31 -25.75
CA PRO A 185 -1.57 3.44 -24.84
C PRO A 185 -2.10 1.99 -24.88
N GLN A 186 -1.32 1.05 -24.39
CA GLN A 186 -1.76 -0.34 -24.23
C GLN A 186 -2.75 -0.48 -23.08
N VAL A 187 -2.51 0.27 -21.99
CA VAL A 187 -3.30 0.20 -20.75
C VAL A 187 -3.62 1.60 -20.25
N VAL A 188 -4.86 1.81 -19.83
CA VAL A 188 -5.29 2.97 -19.04
C VAL A 188 -5.70 2.49 -17.66
N HIS A 189 -5.03 3.01 -16.65
CA HIS A 189 -5.29 2.72 -15.24
C HIS A 189 -5.95 3.91 -14.57
N ALA A 190 -6.94 3.65 -13.71
CA ALA A 190 -7.64 4.67 -12.93
C ALA A 190 -8.18 4.11 -11.62
N ASP A 191 -8.63 4.97 -10.73
CA ASP A 191 -9.45 4.56 -9.61
C ASP A 191 -10.87 4.13 -10.08
N ARG A 192 -11.82 4.06 -9.15
CA ARG A 192 -13.23 3.71 -9.45
C ARG A 192 -14.16 4.91 -9.35
N GLY A 193 -13.68 6.10 -9.63
CA GLY A 193 -14.49 7.31 -9.67
C GLY A 193 -15.63 7.22 -10.71
N THR A 194 -16.61 8.10 -10.58
CA THR A 194 -17.82 8.09 -11.43
C THR A 194 -17.48 8.32 -12.90
N ALA A 195 -16.58 9.27 -13.21
CA ALA A 195 -16.14 9.53 -14.57
C ALA A 195 -15.36 8.33 -15.14
N MET A 196 -14.54 7.67 -14.30
CA MET A 196 -13.65 6.59 -14.69
C MET A 196 -14.36 5.29 -15.00
N THR A 197 -15.53 5.08 -14.40
CA THR A 197 -16.41 3.91 -14.65
C THR A 197 -17.56 4.22 -15.60
N SER A 198 -17.56 5.41 -16.21
CA SER A 198 -18.62 5.83 -17.12
C SER A 198 -18.69 4.95 -18.37
N LYS A 199 -19.90 4.82 -18.95
CA LYS A 199 -20.10 4.04 -20.16
C LYS A 199 -19.34 4.61 -21.36
N SER A 200 -19.26 5.95 -21.47
CA SER A 200 -18.57 6.63 -22.57
C SER A 200 -17.08 6.35 -22.59
N VAL A 201 -16.40 6.46 -21.44
CA VAL A 201 -14.98 6.09 -21.30
C VAL A 201 -14.77 4.59 -21.56
N ALA A 202 -15.68 3.76 -21.04
CA ALA A 202 -15.62 2.32 -21.26
C ALA A 202 -15.66 1.96 -22.75
N GLN A 203 -16.62 2.55 -23.47
CA GLN A 203 -16.80 2.29 -24.90
C GLN A 203 -15.61 2.80 -25.71
N LEU A 204 -15.11 4.02 -25.44
CA LEU A 204 -13.95 4.57 -26.12
C LEU A 204 -12.72 3.64 -26.01
N LEU A 205 -12.40 3.18 -24.77
CA LEU A 205 -11.25 2.32 -24.57
C LEU A 205 -11.42 0.94 -25.20
N GLU A 206 -12.65 0.41 -25.24
CA GLU A 206 -12.97 -0.85 -25.94
C GLU A 206 -12.82 -0.69 -27.46
N ASP A 207 -13.35 0.36 -28.04
CA ASP A 207 -13.26 0.67 -29.47
C ASP A 207 -11.80 0.82 -29.94
N LEU A 208 -10.94 1.38 -29.07
CA LEU A 208 -9.51 1.55 -29.32
C LEU A 208 -8.65 0.35 -28.89
N GLN A 209 -9.27 -0.73 -28.41
CA GLN A 209 -8.59 -1.93 -27.90
C GLN A 209 -7.62 -1.66 -26.75
N VAL A 210 -7.86 -0.63 -25.94
CA VAL A 210 -7.07 -0.26 -24.77
C VAL A 210 -7.53 -1.07 -23.56
N THR A 211 -6.61 -1.72 -22.90
CA THR A 211 -6.92 -2.47 -21.68
C THR A 211 -7.26 -1.52 -20.53
N ARG A 212 -8.46 -1.68 -19.95
CA ARG A 212 -8.85 -0.97 -18.74
C ARG A 212 -8.35 -1.66 -17.49
N SER A 213 -7.72 -0.91 -16.62
CA SER A 213 -7.33 -1.34 -15.29
C SER A 213 -7.88 -0.40 -14.22
N HIS A 214 -8.29 -0.95 -13.10
CA HIS A 214 -8.82 -0.16 -11.98
C HIS A 214 -8.18 -0.56 -10.66
N SER A 215 -7.97 0.44 -9.81
CA SER A 215 -7.58 0.25 -8.41
C SER A 215 -8.57 -0.63 -7.66
N ARG A 216 -8.10 -1.36 -6.68
CA ARG A 216 -8.97 -2.11 -5.76
C ARG A 216 -9.76 -1.13 -4.89
N PRO A 217 -11.04 -1.41 -4.56
CA PRO A 217 -11.82 -0.52 -3.70
C PRO A 217 -11.15 -0.30 -2.35
N LYS A 218 -11.06 0.96 -1.93
CA LYS A 218 -10.47 1.39 -0.65
C LYS A 218 -8.98 1.05 -0.48
N VAL A 219 -8.25 0.88 -1.58
CA VAL A 219 -6.78 0.71 -1.58
C VAL A 219 -6.20 1.90 -2.33
N SER A 220 -5.66 2.87 -1.58
CA SER A 220 -5.06 4.09 -2.14
C SER A 220 -3.78 3.81 -2.93
N ASN A 221 -2.98 2.84 -2.49
CA ASN A 221 -1.68 2.56 -3.10
C ASN A 221 -1.74 1.97 -4.52
N ASP A 222 -2.93 1.76 -5.08
CA ASP A 222 -3.08 1.19 -6.42
C ASP A 222 -2.96 2.26 -7.54
N ASN A 223 -2.94 3.57 -7.22
CA ASN A 223 -2.65 4.66 -8.17
C ASN A 223 -1.55 5.61 -7.66
N PRO A 224 -0.33 5.10 -7.38
CA PRO A 224 0.71 5.84 -6.69
C PRO A 224 1.23 7.03 -7.49
N TYR A 225 1.19 6.98 -8.81
CA TYR A 225 1.73 8.04 -9.67
C TYR A 225 0.86 9.30 -9.64
N SER A 226 -0.45 9.15 -9.77
CA SER A 226 -1.40 10.27 -9.67
C SER A 226 -1.38 10.88 -8.27
N GLU A 227 -1.35 10.05 -7.21
CA GLU A 227 -1.28 10.53 -5.83
C GLU A 227 0.01 11.33 -5.56
N ALA A 228 1.17 10.82 -6.01
CA ALA A 228 2.44 11.51 -5.87
C ALA A 228 2.46 12.84 -6.63
N TRP A 229 1.92 12.87 -7.85
CA TRP A 229 1.82 14.08 -8.64
C TRP A 229 0.91 15.13 -7.97
N PHE A 230 -0.28 14.74 -7.51
CA PHE A 230 -1.18 15.65 -6.80
C PHE A 230 -0.56 16.21 -5.53
N LYS A 231 0.23 15.41 -4.81
CA LYS A 231 1.00 15.87 -3.67
C LYS A 231 2.01 16.94 -4.11
N THR A 232 2.81 16.65 -5.14
CA THR A 232 3.79 17.61 -5.68
C THR A 232 3.11 18.91 -6.12
N ALA A 233 1.99 18.84 -6.85
CA ALA A 233 1.24 19.99 -7.31
C ALA A 233 0.68 20.84 -6.16
N LYS A 234 0.01 20.21 -5.19
CA LYS A 234 -0.63 20.91 -4.06
C LYS A 234 0.36 21.49 -3.03
N TYR A 235 1.58 20.98 -3.00
CA TYR A 235 2.65 21.52 -2.15
C TYR A 235 3.60 22.46 -2.89
N ALA A 236 3.37 22.71 -4.19
CA ALA A 236 4.17 23.67 -4.92
C ALA A 236 4.02 25.09 -4.31
N PRO A 237 5.10 25.87 -4.19
CA PRO A 237 5.03 27.24 -3.64
C PRO A 237 4.07 28.16 -4.40
N THR A 238 3.82 27.87 -5.67
CA THR A 238 2.91 28.62 -6.54
C THR A 238 1.45 28.20 -6.40
N TYR A 239 1.16 27.08 -5.65
CA TYR A 239 -0.21 26.62 -5.46
C TYR A 239 -1.00 27.60 -4.59
N PRO A 240 -2.08 28.22 -5.08
CA PRO A 240 -2.82 29.20 -4.31
C PRO A 240 -3.75 28.49 -3.29
N GLN A 241 -4.04 29.16 -2.19
CA GLN A 241 -5.02 28.67 -1.23
C GLN A 241 -6.41 28.51 -1.87
N ARG A 242 -6.75 29.41 -2.82
CA ARG A 242 -7.98 29.40 -3.61
C ARG A 242 -7.73 30.02 -4.97
N PHE A 243 -8.38 29.44 -5.98
CA PHE A 243 -8.41 29.99 -7.34
C PHE A 243 -9.55 31.00 -7.45
N GLY A 244 -9.29 32.19 -7.98
CA GLY A 244 -10.27 33.25 -8.15
C GLY A 244 -11.33 32.91 -9.20
N SER A 245 -10.95 32.13 -10.22
CA SER A 245 -11.84 31.70 -11.31
C SER A 245 -11.43 30.35 -11.88
N LEU A 246 -12.28 29.79 -12.74
CA LEU A 246 -11.94 28.59 -13.52
C LEU A 246 -10.77 28.88 -14.49
N ALA A 247 -10.71 30.09 -15.03
CA ALA A 247 -9.62 30.51 -15.92
C ALA A 247 -8.28 30.55 -15.17
N ASP A 248 -8.26 31.07 -13.94
CA ASP A 248 -7.04 31.08 -13.10
C ASP A 248 -6.58 29.65 -12.77
N ALA A 249 -7.52 28.75 -12.48
CA ALA A 249 -7.19 27.34 -12.22
C ALA A 249 -6.60 26.65 -13.46
N ARG A 250 -7.13 26.95 -14.65
CA ARG A 250 -6.60 26.43 -15.92
C ARG A 250 -5.21 26.97 -16.22
N MET A 251 -5.00 28.25 -16.06
CA MET A 251 -3.71 28.91 -16.30
C MET A 251 -2.66 28.34 -15.34
N TRP A 252 -2.95 28.30 -14.04
CA TRP A 252 -2.03 27.74 -13.06
C TRP A 252 -1.68 26.28 -13.38
N LEU A 253 -2.67 25.44 -13.73
CA LEU A 253 -2.44 24.05 -14.07
C LEU A 253 -1.55 23.89 -15.30
N ALA A 254 -1.77 24.70 -16.33
CA ALA A 254 -0.95 24.72 -17.55
C ALA A 254 0.51 25.08 -17.24
N ASP A 255 0.73 26.17 -16.50
CA ASP A 255 2.06 26.63 -16.08
C ASP A 255 2.77 25.58 -15.20
N PHE A 256 2.02 24.93 -14.30
CA PHE A 256 2.59 23.90 -13.44
C PHE A 256 2.95 22.64 -14.20
N VAL A 257 2.14 22.22 -15.18
CA VAL A 257 2.42 21.05 -16.04
C VAL A 257 3.65 21.34 -16.91
N GLU A 258 3.77 22.54 -17.47
CA GLU A 258 4.95 22.96 -18.23
C GLU A 258 6.22 22.87 -17.36
N PHE A 259 6.18 23.47 -16.17
CA PHE A 259 7.27 23.35 -15.21
C PHE A 259 7.59 21.88 -14.85
N TYR A 260 6.57 21.10 -14.55
CA TYR A 260 6.75 19.70 -14.15
C TYR A 260 7.35 18.83 -15.25
N ASN A 261 6.87 19.01 -16.47
CA ASN A 261 7.33 18.22 -17.60
C ASN A 261 8.75 18.59 -18.05
N HIS A 262 9.11 19.87 -18.03
CA HIS A 262 10.33 20.35 -18.66
C HIS A 262 11.43 20.82 -17.69
N HIS A 263 11.09 21.09 -16.42
CA HIS A 263 12.04 21.66 -15.47
C HIS A 263 12.19 20.87 -14.16
N HIS A 264 11.18 20.07 -13.79
CA HIS A 264 11.22 19.28 -12.56
C HIS A 264 12.07 18.02 -12.76
N HIS A 265 13.20 17.94 -12.04
CA HIS A 265 14.05 16.75 -12.03
C HIS A 265 13.50 15.71 -11.07
N HIS A 266 13.13 14.54 -11.60
CA HIS A 266 12.45 13.52 -10.83
C HIS A 266 13.39 12.37 -10.40
N VAL A 267 13.54 12.14 -9.09
CA VAL A 267 14.45 11.12 -8.54
C VAL A 267 14.12 9.73 -9.08
N GLY A 268 12.83 9.37 -9.18
CA GLY A 268 12.37 8.07 -9.64
C GLY A 268 12.64 7.75 -11.12
N ILE A 269 13.15 8.71 -11.89
CA ILE A 269 13.59 8.52 -13.28
C ILE A 269 15.03 9.02 -13.49
N GLY A 270 15.90 8.82 -12.50
CA GLY A 270 17.33 9.14 -12.60
C GLY A 270 17.63 10.64 -12.66
N LEU A 271 16.82 11.48 -12.02
CA LEU A 271 16.92 12.94 -12.05
C LEU A 271 16.79 13.54 -13.46
N HIS A 272 16.19 12.83 -14.40
CA HIS A 272 15.77 13.41 -15.67
C HIS A 272 14.48 14.22 -15.49
N THR A 273 14.20 15.14 -16.42
CA THR A 273 12.87 15.70 -16.53
C THR A 273 11.93 14.68 -17.17
N PRO A 274 10.62 14.72 -16.87
CA PRO A 274 9.66 13.86 -17.56
C PRO A 274 9.75 13.94 -19.10
N ALA A 275 9.99 15.14 -19.65
CA ALA A 275 10.15 15.35 -21.07
C ALA A 275 11.40 14.65 -21.64
N ASP A 276 12.55 14.72 -20.96
CA ASP A 276 13.75 14.01 -21.40
C ASP A 276 13.51 12.52 -21.59
N VAL A 277 12.75 11.92 -20.67
CA VAL A 277 12.45 10.48 -20.75
C VAL A 277 11.37 10.20 -21.78
N HIS A 278 10.32 11.01 -21.83
CA HIS A 278 9.16 10.80 -22.72
C HIS A 278 9.56 10.90 -24.20
N PHE A 279 10.43 11.83 -24.52
CA PHE A 279 10.90 12.07 -25.90
C PHE A 279 12.24 11.41 -26.23
N GLY A 280 12.80 10.59 -25.31
CA GLY A 280 13.98 9.76 -25.56
C GLY A 280 15.33 10.49 -25.43
N HIS A 281 15.37 11.69 -24.84
CA HIS A 281 16.60 12.49 -24.67
C HIS A 281 17.43 12.08 -23.43
N ALA A 282 16.94 11.16 -22.61
CA ALA A 282 17.59 10.76 -21.34
C ALA A 282 19.04 10.29 -21.50
N HIS A 283 19.36 9.60 -22.63
CA HIS A 283 20.73 9.17 -22.90
C HIS A 283 21.70 10.32 -23.16
N GLU A 284 21.27 11.33 -23.88
CA GLU A 284 22.07 12.53 -24.17
C GLU A 284 22.34 13.34 -22.91
N VAL A 285 21.30 13.49 -22.06
CA VAL A 285 21.42 14.15 -20.75
C VAL A 285 22.39 13.39 -19.85
N THR A 286 22.29 12.05 -19.80
CA THR A 286 23.19 11.20 -19.02
C THR A 286 24.64 11.31 -19.53
N TYR A 287 24.85 11.29 -20.83
CA TYR A 287 26.16 11.49 -21.43
C TYR A 287 26.77 12.83 -21.02
N THR A 288 26.01 13.92 -21.13
CA THR A 288 26.47 15.27 -20.76
C THR A 288 26.83 15.35 -19.26
N ARG A 289 26.04 14.73 -18.37
CA ARG A 289 26.32 14.64 -16.95
C ARG A 289 27.65 13.91 -16.68
N ASN A 290 27.89 12.79 -17.34
CA ASN A 290 29.12 12.02 -17.22
C ASN A 290 30.35 12.83 -17.67
N GLN A 291 30.24 13.55 -18.79
CA GLN A 291 31.31 14.44 -19.30
C GLN A 291 31.61 15.56 -18.30
N THR A 292 30.56 16.18 -17.72
CA THR A 292 30.72 17.22 -16.71
C THR A 292 31.42 16.73 -15.46
N LEU A 293 31.05 15.52 -14.97
CA LEU A 293 31.70 14.91 -13.81
C LEU A 293 33.14 14.53 -14.09
N ALA A 294 33.44 13.98 -15.27
CA ALA A 294 34.81 13.66 -15.68
C ALA A 294 35.69 14.91 -15.76
N ALA A 295 35.19 15.99 -16.36
CA ALA A 295 35.90 17.26 -16.40
C ALA A 295 36.12 17.87 -15.01
N ALA A 296 35.12 17.83 -14.13
CA ALA A 296 35.24 18.30 -12.75
C ALA A 296 36.30 17.51 -11.96
N ARG A 297 36.35 16.19 -12.16
CA ARG A 297 37.37 15.31 -11.54
C ARG A 297 38.76 15.62 -12.06
N ALA A 298 38.92 15.83 -13.35
CA ALA A 298 40.20 16.20 -13.94
C ALA A 298 40.70 17.56 -13.43
N ALA A 299 39.80 18.53 -13.26
CA ALA A 299 40.16 19.87 -12.76
C ALA A 299 40.46 19.93 -11.26
N ASN A 300 39.84 19.06 -10.44
CA ASN A 300 39.95 19.08 -8.98
C ASN A 300 39.98 17.65 -8.42
N PRO A 301 41.02 16.87 -8.71
CA PRO A 301 41.08 15.44 -8.33
C PRO A 301 40.98 15.24 -6.82
N GLU A 302 41.47 16.19 -6.01
CA GLU A 302 41.47 16.14 -4.54
C GLU A 302 40.03 16.21 -3.93
N ARG A 303 39.03 16.61 -4.70
CA ARG A 303 37.62 16.64 -4.26
C ARG A 303 36.92 15.29 -4.43
N PHE A 304 37.55 14.36 -5.15
CA PHE A 304 37.03 13.04 -5.42
C PHE A 304 37.82 12.02 -4.62
N SER A 305 37.37 11.69 -3.42
CA SER A 305 38.04 10.89 -2.40
C SER A 305 38.24 9.40 -2.72
N THR A 306 37.72 8.93 -3.87
CA THR A 306 37.80 7.50 -4.26
C THR A 306 38.22 7.36 -5.72
N ASP A 307 38.86 6.23 -6.06
CA ASP A 307 39.13 5.87 -7.46
C ASP A 307 37.88 5.49 -8.25
N ARG A 308 36.73 5.48 -7.60
CA ARG A 308 35.45 5.20 -8.26
C ARG A 308 34.92 6.44 -8.95
N GLU A 309 34.35 6.25 -10.14
CA GLU A 309 33.65 7.32 -10.84
C GLU A 309 32.40 7.75 -10.02
N PRO A 310 32.07 9.06 -10.00
CA PRO A 310 30.84 9.53 -9.39
C PRO A 310 29.64 8.85 -10.04
N LYS A 311 28.71 8.35 -9.21
CA LYS A 311 27.52 7.67 -9.72
C LYS A 311 26.52 8.72 -10.29
N VAL A 312 26.18 8.58 -11.57
CA VAL A 312 25.00 9.21 -12.16
C VAL A 312 23.83 8.28 -11.97
N LEU A 313 22.72 8.79 -11.46
CA LEU A 313 21.49 8.00 -11.31
C LEU A 313 21.00 7.57 -12.69
N GLN A 314 20.74 6.30 -12.84
CA GLN A 314 20.29 5.71 -14.09
C GLN A 314 18.77 5.74 -14.21
N LEU A 315 18.28 5.80 -15.43
CA LEU A 315 16.87 5.60 -15.71
C LEU A 315 16.49 4.15 -15.36
N PRO A 316 15.40 3.89 -14.62
CA PRO A 316 14.95 2.53 -14.34
C PRO A 316 14.49 1.82 -15.61
N GLU A 317 14.75 0.53 -15.71
CA GLU A 317 14.34 -0.30 -16.86
C GLU A 317 12.83 -0.44 -16.99
N ALA A 318 12.10 -0.37 -15.89
CA ALA A 318 10.65 -0.50 -15.85
C ALA A 318 10.01 0.30 -14.72
N ALA A 319 8.79 0.78 -14.99
CA ALA A 319 7.91 1.37 -14.01
C ALA A 319 6.76 0.40 -13.70
N TRP A 320 6.39 0.28 -12.42
CA TRP A 320 5.41 -0.70 -11.97
C TRP A 320 4.27 -0.05 -11.17
N ILE A 321 3.07 -0.56 -11.36
CA ILE A 321 1.99 -0.46 -10.38
C ILE A 321 1.86 -1.84 -9.75
N ASN A 322 2.04 -1.95 -8.42
CA ASN A 322 2.01 -3.19 -7.65
C ASN A 322 2.99 -4.26 -8.19
N ARG A 323 4.29 -3.95 -8.19
CA ARG A 323 5.32 -4.93 -8.56
C ARG A 323 5.15 -6.23 -7.75
N PRO A 324 5.14 -7.41 -8.38
CA PRO A 324 5.13 -8.68 -7.66
C PRO A 324 6.31 -8.77 -6.69
N LYS A 325 6.05 -9.17 -5.46
CA LYS A 325 7.13 -9.45 -4.50
C LYS A 325 7.75 -10.80 -4.86
N ASN A 326 8.97 -10.80 -5.38
CA ASN A 326 9.77 -12.02 -5.44
C ASN A 326 10.18 -12.39 -4.01
N ASN A 327 9.99 -13.63 -3.61
CA ASN A 327 10.31 -14.11 -2.26
C ASN A 327 11.81 -13.99 -1.90
N ASP A 328 12.68 -13.73 -2.86
CA ASP A 328 14.13 -13.61 -2.66
C ASP A 328 14.60 -12.19 -2.25
N GLU A 329 13.76 -11.15 -2.38
CA GLU A 329 14.14 -9.75 -2.04
C GLU A 329 13.83 -9.38 -0.57
N THR A 330 13.27 -10.28 0.24
CA THR A 330 12.86 -9.98 1.61
C THR A 330 14.01 -9.89 2.60
N GLU A 331 15.18 -10.40 2.29
CA GLU A 331 16.35 -10.42 3.22
C GLU A 331 17.27 -9.20 3.09
N GLU A 332 17.32 -8.52 1.95
CA GLU A 332 18.21 -7.36 1.76
C GLU A 332 17.62 -6.02 2.24
N ASN A 333 16.31 -5.84 2.17
CA ASN A 333 15.68 -4.56 2.58
C ASN A 333 15.49 -4.41 4.09
N ASP A 334 15.38 -5.50 4.85
CA ASP A 334 15.31 -5.45 6.32
C ASP A 334 16.65 -5.08 6.97
N SER A 335 17.77 -5.29 6.28
CA SER A 335 19.09 -4.91 6.76
C SER A 335 19.40 -3.41 6.59
N ILE A 336 18.87 -2.77 5.54
CA ILE A 336 19.11 -1.35 5.25
C ILE A 336 18.24 -0.44 6.14
N THR A 337 17.00 -0.84 6.44
CA THR A 337 16.09 -0.06 7.28
C THR A 337 16.52 -0.07 8.76
N LYS A 338 17.14 -1.15 9.23
CA LYS A 338 17.65 -1.25 10.61
C LYS A 338 18.94 -0.46 10.86
N THR A 339 19.69 -0.10 9.82
CA THR A 339 20.94 0.66 9.94
C THR A 339 20.69 2.17 10.02
N VAL A 340 19.55 2.66 9.50
CA VAL A 340 19.20 4.09 9.52
C VAL A 340 18.53 4.52 10.83
N GLU A 341 17.85 3.62 11.53
CA GLU A 341 17.17 3.95 12.81
C GLU A 341 18.09 3.99 14.04
N THR A 342 19.39 3.64 13.89
CA THR A 342 20.33 3.57 15.02
C THR A 342 21.24 4.80 15.14
N GLU A 343 21.20 5.76 14.23
CA GLU A 343 22.11 6.93 14.21
C GLU A 343 21.49 8.28 14.58
N GLU A 344 20.20 8.35 14.96
CA GLU A 344 19.59 9.60 15.42
C GLU A 344 19.19 9.55 16.91
N GLN A 345 20.19 9.67 17.80
CA GLN A 345 19.98 10.27 19.10
C GLN A 345 21.04 11.35 19.35
N PRO A 346 20.68 12.65 19.36
CA PRO A 346 21.57 13.68 19.87
C PRO A 346 21.57 13.65 21.39
N ALA A 347 22.78 13.69 21.95
CA ALA A 347 23.02 13.86 23.37
C ALA A 347 22.68 15.28 23.81
N ALA A 348 22.15 15.36 25.07
CA ALA A 348 21.96 16.47 25.99
C ALA A 348 20.74 17.35 25.83
#